data_d83f8811c5c868e571465a5c3124d310
#
_entry.id   d83f8811c5c868e571465a5c3124d310
#
_cell.length_a   1.000
_cell.length_b   1.000
_cell.length_c   1.000
_cell.angle_alpha   90.00
_cell.angle_beta   90.00
_cell.angle_gamma   90.00
#
_symmetry.space_group_name_H-M   'P 1'
#
loop_
_entity.id
_entity.type
_entity.pdbx_description
1 polymer ?
#
loop_
_entity_poly.entity_id
_entity_poly.type
_entity_poly.pdbx_seq_one_letter_code
_entity_poly.pdbx_strand_id
1 'polypeptide(L)'
;MSVRVQLEDFDAGAEIAKISATNTNVGGVCSFVGLVREFDEGSAITAMTLEHYPGMTEKQLAKIEAEAHERWPLEDSLIIHRYGRMEPGEQIVLVVPASAHRKAA
;
A
#
# COMPACT_ATOMS: atom_id res chain seq x y z
N MET A 1 -6.19 8.02 -7.29
CA MET A 1 -6.16 7.76 -5.82
C MET A 1 -7.04 6.57 -5.50
N SER A 2 -6.47 5.54 -4.92
CA SER A 2 -7.22 4.32 -4.58
C SER A 2 -6.75 3.74 -3.25
N VAL A 3 -7.72 3.38 -2.42
CA VAL A 3 -7.47 2.68 -1.16
C VAL A 3 -8.31 1.41 -1.16
N ARG A 4 -7.67 0.26 -0.89
CA ARG A 4 -8.35 -1.02 -0.74
C ARG A 4 -7.93 -1.66 0.57
N VAL A 5 -8.91 -2.19 1.31
CA VAL A 5 -8.68 -2.97 2.52
C VAL A 5 -9.29 -4.35 2.25
N GLN A 6 -8.46 -5.39 2.30
CA GLN A 6 -8.87 -6.72 1.83
C GLN A 6 -8.20 -7.84 2.61
N LEU A 7 -8.83 -9.02 2.63
CA LEU A 7 -8.25 -10.24 3.19
C LEU A 7 -7.20 -10.83 2.25
N GLU A 8 -7.48 -10.77 0.96
CA GLU A 8 -6.71 -11.44 -0.07
C GLU A 8 -5.34 -10.79 -0.27
N ASP A 9 -4.40 -11.61 -0.70
CA ASP A 9 -3.09 -11.13 -1.11
C ASP A 9 -3.20 -10.26 -2.37
N PHE A 10 -2.11 -9.62 -2.75
CA PHE A 10 -2.06 -8.75 -3.92
C PHE A 10 -0.80 -9.04 -4.72
N ASP A 11 -0.85 -8.69 -6.01
CA ASP A 11 0.30 -8.77 -6.90
C ASP A 11 0.82 -7.36 -7.14
N ALA A 12 1.91 -7.00 -6.46
CA ALA A 12 2.47 -5.65 -6.53
C ALA A 12 2.86 -5.26 -7.95
N GLY A 13 3.47 -6.16 -8.70
CA GLY A 13 3.86 -5.90 -10.09
C GLY A 13 2.67 -5.61 -10.98
N ALA A 14 1.59 -6.39 -10.83
CA ALA A 14 0.38 -6.17 -11.61
C ALA A 14 -0.28 -4.83 -11.27
N GLU A 15 -0.29 -4.45 -10.00
CA GLU A 15 -0.86 -3.18 -9.56
C GLU A 15 -0.05 -2.00 -10.09
N ILE A 16 1.27 -2.09 -10.07
CA ILE A 16 2.15 -1.06 -10.62
C ILE A 16 1.93 -0.91 -12.12
N ALA A 17 1.81 -2.02 -12.84
CA ALA A 17 1.57 -2.00 -14.28
C ALA A 17 0.25 -1.31 -14.64
N LYS A 18 -0.79 -1.48 -13.83
CA LYS A 18 -2.08 -0.82 -14.05
C LYS A 18 -1.96 0.70 -13.96
N ILE A 19 -1.18 1.21 -13.02
CA ILE A 19 -0.99 2.65 -12.84
C ILE A 19 -0.37 3.26 -14.10
N SER A 20 0.72 2.69 -14.59
CA SER A 20 1.41 3.22 -15.77
C SER A 20 0.62 3.01 -17.07
N ALA A 21 -0.20 1.97 -17.14
CA ALA A 21 -1.01 1.69 -18.33
C ALA A 21 -2.15 2.70 -18.51
N THR A 22 -2.68 3.25 -17.41
CA THR A 22 -3.84 4.14 -17.45
C THR A 22 -3.47 5.62 -17.43
N ASN A 23 -2.24 5.96 -17.07
CA ASN A 23 -1.81 7.35 -16.98
C ASN A 23 -0.42 7.52 -17.59
N THR A 24 -0.37 8.00 -18.83
CA THR A 24 0.89 8.17 -19.55
C THR A 24 1.69 9.39 -19.11
N ASN A 25 1.15 10.20 -18.20
CA ASN A 25 1.88 11.34 -17.62
C ASN A 25 2.77 10.93 -16.46
N VAL A 26 2.68 9.68 -16.03
CA VAL A 26 3.53 9.15 -14.96
C VAL A 26 4.94 8.91 -15.48
N GLY A 27 5.91 9.58 -14.86
CA GLY A 27 7.32 9.44 -15.18
C GLY A 27 8.11 8.62 -14.15
N GLY A 28 7.55 8.46 -12.95
CA GLY A 28 8.18 7.66 -11.89
C GLY A 28 7.17 7.02 -10.98
N VAL A 29 7.44 5.78 -10.58
CA VAL A 29 6.62 5.02 -9.65
C VAL A 29 7.54 4.47 -8.57
N CYS A 30 7.15 4.70 -7.30
CA CYS A 30 7.80 4.06 -6.16
C CYS A 30 6.86 3.05 -5.55
N SER A 31 7.40 2.01 -4.94
CA SER A 31 6.55 1.04 -4.25
C SER A 31 7.17 0.64 -2.92
N PHE A 32 6.31 0.48 -1.93
CA PHE A 32 6.69 -0.05 -0.62
C PHE A 32 5.78 -1.24 -0.34
N VAL A 33 6.40 -2.36 0.03
CA VAL A 33 5.67 -3.56 0.44
C VAL A 33 6.08 -3.89 1.87
N GLY A 34 5.09 -3.92 2.77
CA GLY A 34 5.31 -4.36 4.15
C GLY A 34 5.01 -5.84 4.28
N LEU A 35 5.84 -6.55 5.02
CA LEU A 35 5.72 -7.99 5.23
C LEU A 35 5.65 -8.32 6.72
N VAL A 36 5.03 -9.45 7.04
CA VAL A 36 5.06 -9.98 8.40
C VAL A 36 6.46 -10.53 8.66
N ARG A 37 7.14 -10.02 9.70
CA ARG A 37 8.47 -10.47 10.07
C ARG A 37 8.38 -11.73 10.93
N GLU A 38 9.39 -12.59 10.82
CA GLU A 38 9.50 -13.79 11.64
C GLU A 38 9.80 -13.47 13.11
N PHE A 39 10.52 -12.36 13.38
CA PHE A 39 10.90 -11.94 14.73
C PHE A 39 10.49 -10.50 14.99
N ASP A 40 10.00 -10.24 16.21
CA ASP A 40 9.70 -8.91 16.70
C ASP A 40 10.21 -8.79 18.14
N GLU A 41 11.06 -7.79 18.40
CA GLU A 41 11.66 -7.56 19.72
C GLU A 41 12.35 -8.81 20.31
N GLY A 42 12.97 -9.61 19.46
CA GLY A 42 13.66 -10.83 19.86
C GLY A 42 12.79 -12.06 20.08
N SER A 43 11.49 -11.92 19.84
CA SER A 43 10.53 -13.02 19.98
C SER A 43 10.11 -13.54 18.60
N ALA A 44 9.98 -14.87 18.49
CA ALA A 44 9.51 -15.50 17.26
C ALA A 44 8.02 -15.25 17.08
N ILE A 45 7.62 -14.87 15.85
CA ILE A 45 6.22 -14.69 15.48
C ILE A 45 5.81 -15.85 14.58
N THR A 46 4.76 -16.58 14.97
CA THR A 46 4.22 -17.66 14.13
C THR A 46 3.08 -17.18 13.25
N ALA A 47 2.36 -16.16 13.69
CA ALA A 47 1.29 -15.53 12.94
C ALA A 47 0.96 -14.16 13.53
N MET A 48 0.43 -13.28 12.71
CA MET A 48 -0.06 -11.98 13.14
C MET A 48 -1.49 -11.80 12.64
N THR A 49 -2.36 -11.23 13.48
CA THR A 49 -3.73 -10.92 13.08
C THR A 49 -3.93 -9.40 13.14
N LEU A 50 -4.31 -8.83 12.01
CA LEU A 50 -4.63 -7.41 11.91
C LEU A 50 -6.14 -7.23 11.89
N GLU A 51 -6.62 -6.34 12.75
CA GLU A 51 -8.04 -6.05 12.83
C GLU A 51 -8.47 -5.06 11.76
N HIS A 52 -9.69 -5.23 11.28
CA HIS A 52 -10.30 -4.34 10.33
C HIS A 52 -11.55 -3.72 10.93
N TYR A 53 -11.61 -2.40 10.91
CA TYR A 53 -12.79 -1.65 11.34
C TYR A 53 -13.44 -1.07 10.09
N PRO A 54 -14.50 -1.73 9.55
CA PRO A 54 -15.11 -1.31 8.28
C PRO A 54 -15.49 0.16 8.24
N GLY A 55 -15.11 0.83 7.17
CA GLY A 55 -15.34 2.25 6.97
C GLY A 55 -14.29 3.14 7.61
N MET A 56 -13.81 2.82 8.82
CA MET A 56 -12.81 3.65 9.51
C MET A 56 -11.41 3.47 8.95
N THR A 57 -11.01 2.23 8.70
CA THR A 57 -9.69 1.95 8.14
C THR A 57 -9.52 2.59 6.78
N GLU A 58 -10.50 2.41 5.90
CA GLU A 58 -10.49 3.01 4.56
C GLU A 58 -10.46 4.53 4.64
N LYS A 59 -11.24 5.11 5.54
CA LYS A 59 -11.32 6.57 5.71
C LYS A 59 -9.99 7.16 6.17
N GLN A 60 -9.32 6.52 7.12
CA GLN A 60 -8.02 6.98 7.61
C GLN A 60 -6.94 6.89 6.53
N LEU A 61 -6.91 5.79 5.78
CA LEU A 61 -5.96 5.63 4.70
C LEU A 61 -6.22 6.62 3.57
N ALA A 62 -7.47 6.87 3.23
CA ALA A 62 -7.83 7.86 2.24
C ALA A 62 -7.40 9.28 2.65
N LYS A 63 -7.49 9.58 3.94
CA LYS A 63 -7.03 10.87 4.47
C LYS A 63 -5.52 11.02 4.32
N ILE A 64 -4.75 9.98 4.63
CA ILE A 64 -3.30 9.99 4.46
C ILE A 64 -2.94 10.17 2.99
N GLU A 65 -3.63 9.47 2.11
CA GLU A 65 -3.41 9.59 0.67
C GLU A 65 -3.70 11.01 0.16
N ALA A 66 -4.80 11.60 0.62
CA ALA A 66 -5.15 12.96 0.26
C ALA A 66 -4.10 13.97 0.74
N GLU A 67 -3.57 13.80 1.94
CA GLU A 67 -2.51 14.65 2.46
C GLU A 67 -1.23 14.55 1.62
N ALA A 68 -0.90 13.35 1.14
CA ALA A 68 0.25 13.17 0.27
C ALA A 68 0.08 13.90 -1.05
N HIS A 69 -1.13 13.87 -1.64
CA HIS A 69 -1.43 14.60 -2.86
C HIS A 69 -1.41 16.12 -2.68
N GLU A 70 -1.68 16.61 -1.47
CA GLU A 70 -1.54 18.03 -1.16
C GLU A 70 -0.08 18.46 -1.05
N ARG A 71 0.77 17.60 -0.48
CA ARG A 71 2.17 17.93 -0.22
C ARG A 71 3.08 17.74 -1.43
N TRP A 72 2.77 16.78 -2.29
CA TRP A 72 3.60 16.46 -3.44
C TRP A 72 2.76 16.38 -4.71
N PRO A 73 3.35 16.71 -5.87
CA PRO A 73 2.63 16.64 -7.14
C PRO A 73 2.51 15.20 -7.63
N LEU A 74 1.65 14.42 -7.01
CA LEU A 74 1.40 13.04 -7.39
C LEU A 74 0.36 12.97 -8.51
N GLU A 75 0.62 12.12 -9.50
CA GLU A 75 -0.33 11.83 -10.57
C GLU A 75 -1.34 10.78 -10.15
N ASP A 76 -0.89 9.81 -9.36
CA ASP A 76 -1.75 8.74 -8.87
C ASP A 76 -1.14 8.11 -7.61
N SER A 77 -1.94 7.36 -6.90
CA SER A 77 -1.46 6.60 -5.76
C SER A 77 -2.39 5.42 -5.48
N LEU A 78 -1.82 4.40 -4.87
CA LEU A 78 -2.56 3.21 -4.46
C LEU A 78 -2.09 2.78 -3.07
N ILE A 79 -3.04 2.46 -2.21
CA ILE A 79 -2.77 1.83 -0.93
C ILE A 79 -3.64 0.59 -0.84
N ILE A 80 -3.01 -0.57 -0.61
CA ILE A 80 -3.72 -1.82 -0.31
C ILE A 80 -3.27 -2.26 1.06
N HIS A 81 -4.21 -2.46 1.97
CA HIS A 81 -3.92 -2.95 3.32
C HIS A 81 -4.71 -4.21 3.57
N ARG A 82 -3.99 -5.27 3.92
CA ARG A 82 -4.64 -6.55 4.25
C ARG A 82 -5.01 -6.59 5.73
N TYR A 83 -5.99 -7.40 6.04
CA TYR A 83 -6.39 -7.68 7.41
C TYR A 83 -6.57 -9.17 7.60
N GLY A 84 -6.82 -9.60 8.83
CA GLY A 84 -6.96 -11.01 9.17
C GLY A 84 -5.64 -11.64 9.60
N ARG A 85 -5.63 -12.95 9.66
CA ARG A 85 -4.45 -13.70 10.10
C ARG A 85 -3.45 -13.85 8.96
N MET A 86 -2.18 -13.51 9.25
CA MET A 86 -1.08 -13.65 8.28
C MET A 86 0.13 -14.29 8.95
N GLU A 87 0.83 -15.12 8.22
CA GLU A 87 2.05 -15.79 8.68
C GLU A 87 3.30 -15.02 8.24
N PRO A 88 4.46 -15.26 8.88
CA PRO A 88 5.70 -14.62 8.47
C PRO A 88 5.98 -14.79 6.98
N GLY A 89 6.41 -13.72 6.33
CA GLY A 89 6.66 -13.69 4.91
C GLY A 89 5.47 -13.24 4.06
N GLU A 90 4.27 -13.23 4.63
CA GLU A 90 3.10 -12.75 3.89
C GLU A 90 3.12 -11.24 3.78
N GLN A 91 2.58 -10.73 2.67
CA GLN A 91 2.47 -9.30 2.42
C GLN A 91 1.34 -8.70 3.24
N ILE A 92 1.59 -7.53 3.87
CA ILE A 92 0.60 -6.82 4.68
C ILE A 92 0.04 -5.63 3.93
N VAL A 93 0.91 -4.84 3.33
CA VAL A 93 0.54 -3.53 2.79
C VAL A 93 1.34 -3.24 1.54
N LEU A 94 0.69 -2.57 0.59
CA LEU A 94 1.33 -2.02 -0.60
C LEU A 94 1.02 -0.53 -0.66
N VAL A 95 2.05 0.28 -0.85
CA VAL A 95 1.90 1.72 -1.08
C VAL A 95 2.64 2.08 -2.35
N VAL A 96 1.93 2.66 -3.30
CA VAL A 96 2.47 3.00 -4.62
C VAL A 96 2.12 4.44 -4.98
N PRO A 97 3.00 5.40 -4.69
CA PRO A 97 2.87 6.74 -5.23
C PRO A 97 3.47 6.80 -6.64
N ALA A 98 2.84 7.61 -7.49
CA ALA A 98 3.29 7.82 -8.87
C ALA A 98 3.25 9.32 -9.17
N SER A 99 4.28 9.80 -9.89
CA SER A 99 4.41 11.22 -10.22
C SER A 99 4.99 11.37 -11.62
N ALA A 100 4.82 12.56 -12.21
CA ALA A 100 5.49 12.90 -13.48
C ALA A 100 7.01 12.94 -13.28
N HIS A 101 7.46 13.29 -12.07
CA HIS A 101 8.87 13.41 -11.73
C HIS A 101 9.22 12.47 -10.57
N ARG A 102 10.33 11.75 -10.71
CA ARG A 102 10.75 10.72 -9.75
C ARG A 102 10.90 11.20 -8.31
N LYS A 103 11.26 12.47 -8.09
CA LYS A 103 11.50 13.00 -6.74
C LYS A 103 10.24 13.04 -5.88
N ALA A 104 9.08 13.26 -6.49
CA ALA A 104 7.83 13.33 -5.76
C ALA A 104 7.22 11.95 -5.49
N ALA A 105 7.55 10.96 -6.28
CA ALA A 105 7.06 9.59 -6.09
C ALA A 105 7.79 8.81 -4.94
#